data_940cdeb2b052c487e09770d1e872c5e9
#
_entry.id   940cdeb2b052c487e09770d1e872c5e9
#
_cell.length_a   1.000
_cell.length_b   1.000
_cell.length_c   1.000
_cell.angle_alpha   90.00
_cell.angle_beta   90.00
_cell.angle_gamma   90.00
#
_symmetry.space_group_name_H-M   'P 1'
#
loop_
_entity.id
_entity.type
_entity.pdbx_description
1 polymer ?
#
loop_
_entity_poly.entity_id
_entity_poly.type
_entity_poly.pdbx_seq_one_letter_code
_entity_poly.pdbx_strand_id
1 'polypeptide(L)'
;MSMTITEKILARSSGEATMKPGDLAVVDVETAVLMDMTFLPEGWREVLKLHDPSKVVIAFDHLVPAPTIQAATAHGTGRRFAAKFGIERLHDVGLDQGIAHAVVADRGYAIPGTVLVNGDSHTCAAGAFNCAARGVGGPDMLYAITLGKAWFRVGETIRYDFAGALRPGVSAKDIFLFIAGTYGAHVNQNVEYGGPGMGTLSMNGRRTLATMGAELSAEFTIFEPDEVLAAYMRQVNPTAVTHPTMPDADCVYRERRTIDLGSLEPLVALPDAVVNNSVPVGDVAGQHIDQAFVGSCANGTLDDLAVVAHVVRGKRVAKGTRLIVTPGTQTIYLAALKAGYVETITAAGGIVTPATCGACVGGHLGAVGPDEVCLTASTRNFKGRMGDPSARIYMGSPATCAASALAGVITHPGEYFAGDRA
;
A
#
# COMPACT_ATOMS: atom_id res chain seq x y z
N MET A 1 -24.30 -16.03 -16.17
CA MET A 1 -24.40 -14.62 -15.71
C MET A 1 -23.02 -14.01 -15.89
N SER A 2 -22.95 -12.83 -16.49
CA SER A 2 -21.68 -12.15 -16.73
C SER A 2 -21.18 -11.51 -15.44
N MET A 3 -19.89 -11.65 -15.13
CA MET A 3 -19.31 -11.31 -13.84
C MET A 3 -18.12 -10.36 -13.96
N THR A 4 -17.96 -9.47 -13.02
CA THR A 4 -16.77 -8.65 -12.77
C THR A 4 -15.59 -9.51 -12.31
N ILE A 5 -14.39 -8.94 -12.21
CA ILE A 5 -13.20 -9.66 -11.71
C ILE A 5 -13.45 -10.16 -10.28
N THR A 6 -13.95 -9.29 -9.41
CA THR A 6 -14.23 -9.61 -8.01
C THR A 6 -15.22 -10.75 -7.88
N GLU A 7 -16.35 -10.68 -8.60
CA GLU A 7 -17.38 -11.74 -8.59
C GLU A 7 -16.81 -13.07 -9.06
N LYS A 8 -15.98 -13.09 -10.12
CA LYS A 8 -15.35 -14.32 -10.63
C LYS A 8 -14.37 -14.94 -9.63
N ILE A 9 -13.54 -14.13 -8.98
CA ILE A 9 -12.55 -14.63 -8.01
C ILE A 9 -13.31 -15.21 -6.80
N LEU A 10 -14.31 -14.51 -6.28
CA LEU A 10 -15.10 -14.98 -5.14
C LEU A 10 -15.91 -16.22 -5.48
N ALA A 11 -16.55 -16.29 -6.66
CA ALA A 11 -17.28 -17.47 -7.12
C ALA A 11 -16.36 -18.70 -7.19
N ARG A 12 -15.20 -18.57 -7.85
CA ARG A 12 -14.22 -19.65 -7.94
C ARG A 12 -13.76 -20.13 -6.57
N SER A 13 -13.42 -19.19 -5.68
CA SER A 13 -12.88 -19.52 -4.35
C SER A 13 -13.92 -20.08 -3.39
N SER A 14 -15.22 -19.93 -3.68
CA SER A 14 -16.33 -20.53 -2.92
C SER A 14 -16.85 -21.82 -3.53
N GLY A 15 -16.41 -22.21 -4.75
CA GLY A 15 -16.93 -23.34 -5.49
C GLY A 15 -18.29 -23.07 -6.15
N GLU A 16 -18.70 -21.81 -6.23
CA GLU A 16 -19.96 -21.41 -6.86
C GLU A 16 -19.78 -21.13 -8.35
N ALA A 17 -20.80 -21.43 -9.15
CA ALA A 17 -20.75 -21.17 -10.60
C ALA A 17 -20.82 -19.67 -10.94
N THR A 18 -21.55 -18.90 -10.16
CA THR A 18 -21.74 -17.47 -10.35
C THR A 18 -21.98 -16.76 -9.02
N MET A 19 -21.59 -15.49 -8.95
CA MET A 19 -21.95 -14.59 -7.85
C MET A 19 -22.40 -13.24 -8.38
N LYS A 20 -23.17 -12.50 -7.56
CA LYS A 20 -23.69 -11.16 -7.87
C LYS A 20 -23.66 -10.29 -6.62
N PRO A 21 -23.76 -8.98 -6.75
CA PRO A 21 -23.85 -8.06 -5.63
C PRO A 21 -24.98 -8.47 -4.66
N GLY A 22 -24.65 -8.50 -3.37
CA GLY A 22 -25.52 -8.89 -2.28
C GLY A 22 -25.33 -10.33 -1.79
N ASP A 23 -24.75 -11.22 -2.60
CA ASP A 23 -24.48 -12.60 -2.21
C ASP A 23 -23.43 -12.67 -1.08
N LEU A 24 -23.49 -13.74 -0.30
CA LEU A 24 -22.51 -14.05 0.73
C LEU A 24 -21.57 -15.16 0.22
N ALA A 25 -20.29 -14.83 0.09
CA ALA A 25 -19.27 -15.78 -0.35
C ALA A 25 -18.50 -16.35 0.84
N VAL A 26 -18.48 -17.65 1.02
CA VAL A 26 -17.55 -18.35 1.94
C VAL A 26 -16.45 -18.97 1.09
N VAL A 27 -15.28 -18.37 1.12
CA VAL A 27 -14.20 -18.60 0.17
C VAL A 27 -13.01 -19.33 0.78
N ASP A 28 -12.29 -20.08 -0.05
CA ASP A 28 -10.98 -20.62 0.30
C ASP A 28 -9.94 -19.52 0.31
N VAL A 29 -9.13 -19.47 1.37
CA VAL A 29 -8.01 -18.53 1.53
C VAL A 29 -6.73 -19.16 1.03
N GLU A 30 -6.10 -18.54 0.03
CA GLU A 30 -4.80 -18.99 -0.50
C GLU A 30 -3.63 -18.49 0.33
N THR A 31 -3.72 -17.27 0.85
CA THR A 31 -2.66 -16.68 1.68
C THR A 31 -3.27 -15.95 2.87
N ALA A 32 -2.85 -16.30 4.07
CA ALA A 32 -3.21 -15.61 5.31
C ALA A 32 -1.96 -14.98 5.93
N VAL A 33 -1.98 -13.65 6.12
CA VAL A 33 -0.82 -12.89 6.59
C VAL A 33 -1.03 -12.42 8.02
N LEU A 34 -0.10 -12.74 8.91
CA LEU A 34 -0.05 -12.30 10.30
C LEU A 34 1.07 -11.26 10.47
N MET A 35 0.82 -10.24 11.27
CA MET A 35 1.80 -9.21 11.59
C MET A 35 2.31 -9.35 13.04
N ASP A 36 3.36 -8.61 13.38
CA ASP A 36 3.85 -8.53 14.76
C ASP A 36 2.76 -8.09 15.76
N MET A 37 1.89 -7.16 15.37
CA MET A 37 0.77 -6.69 16.19
C MET A 37 -0.23 -7.80 16.54
N THR A 38 -0.35 -8.85 15.71
CA THR A 38 -1.20 -10.02 15.99
C THR A 38 -0.76 -10.74 17.27
N PHE A 39 0.53 -10.70 17.58
CA PHE A 39 1.14 -11.42 18.70
C PHE A 39 1.28 -10.58 19.98
N LEU A 40 0.73 -9.36 20.02
CA LEU A 40 0.68 -8.53 21.23
C LEU A 40 -0.15 -9.24 22.30
N PRO A 41 0.27 -9.20 23.58
CA PRO A 41 -0.36 -9.96 24.65
C PRO A 41 -1.87 -9.73 24.79
N GLU A 42 -2.33 -8.51 24.53
CA GLU A 42 -3.74 -8.13 24.66
C GLU A 42 -4.64 -8.76 23.58
N GLY A 43 -4.09 -8.95 22.37
CA GLY A 43 -4.82 -9.46 21.20
C GLY A 43 -4.59 -10.94 20.93
N TRP A 44 -3.44 -11.48 21.39
CA TRP A 44 -3.05 -12.84 21.07
C TRP A 44 -4.00 -13.88 21.69
N ARG A 45 -4.38 -14.87 20.87
CA ARG A 45 -5.13 -16.07 21.31
C ARG A 45 -4.36 -17.30 20.90
N GLU A 46 -4.27 -18.28 21.78
CA GLU A 46 -3.60 -19.54 21.49
C GLU A 46 -4.35 -20.30 20.39
N VAL A 47 -3.61 -20.74 19.37
CA VAL A 47 -4.10 -21.56 18.27
C VAL A 47 -3.68 -22.99 18.49
N LEU A 48 -4.64 -23.93 18.39
CA LEU A 48 -4.37 -25.35 18.62
C LEU A 48 -3.97 -26.09 17.34
N LYS A 49 -4.49 -25.64 16.17
CA LYS A 49 -4.16 -26.22 14.87
C LYS A 49 -4.22 -25.16 13.79
N LEU A 50 -3.48 -25.34 12.71
CA LEU A 50 -3.63 -24.63 11.46
C LEU A 50 -4.30 -25.52 10.40
N HIS A 51 -5.00 -24.90 9.47
CA HIS A 51 -5.54 -25.59 8.29
C HIS A 51 -4.36 -26.06 7.39
N ASP A 52 -3.52 -25.11 7.00
CA ASP A 52 -2.34 -25.34 6.17
C ASP A 52 -1.24 -24.32 6.53
N PRO A 53 -0.15 -24.75 7.22
CA PRO A 53 0.94 -23.84 7.58
C PRO A 53 1.65 -23.21 6.37
N SER A 54 1.64 -23.85 5.20
CA SER A 54 2.28 -23.36 3.99
C SER A 54 1.58 -22.12 3.40
N LYS A 55 0.31 -21.88 3.77
CA LYS A 55 -0.49 -20.73 3.37
C LYS A 55 -0.40 -19.56 4.35
N VAL A 56 0.29 -19.75 5.48
CA VAL A 56 0.46 -18.69 6.50
C VAL A 56 1.78 -17.96 6.27
N VAL A 57 1.71 -16.65 6.20
CA VAL A 57 2.86 -15.74 6.15
C VAL A 57 2.89 -14.95 7.45
N ILE A 58 4.05 -14.80 8.06
CA ILE A 58 4.25 -13.92 9.21
C ILE A 58 5.26 -12.84 8.82
N ALA A 59 4.91 -11.57 9.00
CA ALA A 59 5.81 -10.45 8.79
C ALA A 59 5.83 -9.56 10.04
N PHE A 60 7.03 -9.32 10.58
CA PHE A 60 7.19 -8.30 11.62
C PHE A 60 7.48 -6.96 10.94
N ASP A 61 6.55 -6.02 11.07
CA ASP A 61 6.55 -4.82 10.25
C ASP A 61 6.20 -3.50 10.96
N HIS A 62 5.27 -3.52 11.91
CA HIS A 62 4.82 -2.31 12.59
C HIS A 62 5.78 -1.86 13.69
N LEU A 63 6.31 -2.81 14.46
CA LEU A 63 7.10 -2.58 15.66
C LEU A 63 8.54 -3.10 15.48
N VAL A 64 9.16 -2.83 14.34
CA VAL A 64 10.48 -3.35 13.93
C VAL A 64 11.48 -2.23 13.65
N PRO A 65 12.70 -2.25 14.18
CA PRO A 65 13.13 -3.08 15.32
C PRO A 65 12.27 -2.78 16.55
N ALA A 66 12.11 -3.74 17.45
CA ALA A 66 11.19 -3.61 18.57
C ALA A 66 11.46 -2.34 19.40
N PRO A 67 10.55 -1.36 19.45
CA PRO A 67 10.75 -0.10 20.16
C PRO A 67 10.47 -0.23 21.67
N THR A 68 9.84 -1.32 22.12
CA THR A 68 9.46 -1.58 23.49
C THR A 68 9.65 -3.05 23.87
N ILE A 69 9.70 -3.34 25.19
CA ILE A 69 9.75 -4.71 25.72
C ILE A 69 8.50 -5.51 25.27
N GLN A 70 7.33 -4.88 25.22
CA GLN A 70 6.08 -5.49 24.77
C GLN A 70 6.18 -5.94 23.32
N ALA A 71 6.72 -5.10 22.44
CA ALA A 71 6.96 -5.44 21.04
C ALA A 71 7.95 -6.62 20.90
N ALA A 72 9.06 -6.59 21.66
CA ALA A 72 10.01 -7.69 21.67
C ALA A 72 9.39 -9.01 22.16
N THR A 73 8.47 -8.94 23.13
CA THR A 73 7.70 -10.10 23.61
C THR A 73 6.77 -10.64 22.53
N ALA A 74 6.08 -9.75 21.79
CA ALA A 74 5.24 -10.13 20.64
C ALA A 74 6.05 -10.86 19.56
N HIS A 75 7.24 -10.34 19.19
CA HIS A 75 8.15 -11.01 18.26
C HIS A 75 8.55 -12.40 18.76
N GLY A 76 8.89 -12.54 20.05
CA GLY A 76 9.18 -13.83 20.69
C GLY A 76 8.01 -14.81 20.57
N THR A 77 6.77 -14.32 20.75
CA THR A 77 5.55 -15.13 20.60
C THR A 77 5.34 -15.56 19.14
N GLY A 78 5.51 -14.66 18.19
CA GLY A 78 5.39 -14.98 16.76
C GLY A 78 6.42 -16.02 16.30
N ARG A 79 7.69 -15.91 16.76
CA ARG A 79 8.74 -16.92 16.47
C ARG A 79 8.38 -18.29 17.04
N ARG A 80 7.91 -18.36 18.29
CA ARG A 80 7.45 -19.63 18.90
C ARG A 80 6.25 -20.23 18.14
N PHE A 81 5.33 -19.37 17.69
CA PHE A 81 4.18 -19.78 16.89
C PHE A 81 4.64 -20.37 15.54
N ALA A 82 5.53 -19.68 14.83
CA ALA A 82 6.11 -20.19 13.57
C ALA A 82 6.79 -21.53 13.77
N ALA A 83 7.62 -21.67 14.81
CA ALA A 83 8.32 -22.93 15.13
C ALA A 83 7.33 -24.06 15.51
N LYS A 84 6.29 -23.75 16.32
CA LYS A 84 5.27 -24.74 16.75
C LYS A 84 4.55 -25.37 15.56
N PHE A 85 4.27 -24.61 14.51
CA PHE A 85 3.49 -25.07 13.36
C PHE A 85 4.32 -25.34 12.09
N GLY A 86 5.63 -25.13 12.13
CA GLY A 86 6.50 -25.30 10.97
C GLY A 86 6.24 -24.29 9.86
N ILE A 87 5.90 -23.03 10.22
CA ILE A 87 5.68 -21.97 9.24
C ILE A 87 7.04 -21.50 8.72
N GLU A 88 7.30 -21.74 7.45
CA GLU A 88 8.56 -21.36 6.79
C GLU A 88 8.57 -19.91 6.32
N ARG A 89 7.38 -19.31 6.06
CA ARG A 89 7.24 -17.94 5.56
C ARG A 89 7.22 -16.93 6.71
N LEU A 90 8.27 -16.96 7.53
CA LEU A 90 8.50 -15.98 8.61
C LEU A 90 9.50 -14.93 8.13
N HIS A 91 9.03 -13.70 7.98
CA HIS A 91 9.81 -12.51 7.65
C HIS A 91 10.12 -11.73 8.94
N ASP A 92 11.22 -12.15 9.56
CA ASP A 92 11.70 -11.62 10.84
C ASP A 92 12.64 -10.42 10.63
N VAL A 93 13.05 -9.79 11.72
CA VAL A 93 14.02 -8.71 11.78
C VAL A 93 15.33 -9.11 11.10
N GLY A 94 15.83 -8.26 10.22
CA GLY A 94 17.08 -8.49 9.50
C GLY A 94 16.89 -8.48 7.98
N LEU A 95 17.48 -9.44 7.28
CA LEU A 95 17.51 -9.45 5.81
C LEU A 95 16.10 -9.61 5.18
N ASP A 96 15.21 -10.35 5.82
CA ASP A 96 13.85 -10.62 5.33
C ASP A 96 12.81 -9.62 5.87
N GLN A 97 13.25 -8.63 6.63
CA GLN A 97 12.40 -7.59 7.22
C GLN A 97 11.70 -6.76 6.14
N GLY A 98 10.43 -6.47 6.37
CA GLY A 98 9.66 -5.57 5.50
C GLY A 98 8.22 -5.41 5.94
N ILE A 99 7.58 -4.37 5.45
CA ILE A 99 6.15 -4.13 5.60
C ILE A 99 5.40 -5.29 4.94
N ALA A 100 4.45 -5.91 5.64
CA ALA A 100 3.76 -7.13 5.21
C ALA A 100 3.27 -7.06 3.75
N HIS A 101 2.65 -5.93 3.35
CA HIS A 101 2.15 -5.74 1.99
C HIS A 101 3.26 -5.66 0.93
N ALA A 102 4.42 -5.11 1.29
CA ALA A 102 5.59 -5.08 0.41
C ALA A 102 6.26 -6.46 0.33
N VAL A 103 6.36 -7.18 1.45
CA VAL A 103 6.84 -8.57 1.50
C VAL A 103 5.97 -9.47 0.64
N VAL A 104 4.64 -9.37 0.76
CA VAL A 104 3.66 -10.13 -0.05
C VAL A 104 3.91 -9.93 -1.54
N ALA A 105 4.18 -8.69 -1.96
CA ALA A 105 4.53 -8.37 -3.34
C ALA A 105 5.90 -8.92 -3.75
N ASP A 106 6.95 -8.57 -3.01
CA ASP A 106 8.34 -8.92 -3.35
C ASP A 106 8.60 -10.43 -3.36
N ARG A 107 7.80 -11.20 -2.61
CA ARG A 107 7.86 -12.67 -2.55
C ARG A 107 6.82 -13.37 -3.43
N GLY A 108 5.98 -12.62 -4.14
CA GLY A 108 4.95 -13.17 -5.01
C GLY A 108 3.90 -14.02 -4.28
N TYR A 109 3.54 -13.67 -3.04
CA TYR A 109 2.50 -14.36 -2.26
C TYR A 109 1.09 -13.90 -2.63
N ALA A 110 0.96 -12.77 -3.32
CA ALA A 110 -0.30 -12.34 -3.93
C ALA A 110 -0.49 -13.08 -5.25
N ILE A 111 -1.15 -14.23 -5.20
CA ILE A 111 -1.34 -15.10 -6.36
C ILE A 111 -2.52 -14.58 -7.21
N PRO A 112 -2.33 -14.29 -8.50
CA PRO A 112 -3.41 -13.84 -9.38
C PRO A 112 -4.62 -14.79 -9.39
N GLY A 113 -5.82 -14.22 -9.21
CA GLY A 113 -7.08 -14.95 -9.21
C GLY A 113 -7.42 -15.71 -7.93
N THR A 114 -6.70 -15.47 -6.83
CA THR A 114 -6.94 -16.09 -5.52
C THR A 114 -7.41 -15.08 -4.46
N VAL A 115 -7.69 -15.57 -3.26
CA VAL A 115 -8.08 -14.75 -2.10
C VAL A 115 -6.93 -14.67 -1.10
N LEU A 116 -6.62 -13.44 -0.64
CA LEU A 116 -5.64 -13.17 0.41
C LEU A 116 -6.28 -12.37 1.54
N VAL A 117 -5.99 -12.75 2.79
CA VAL A 117 -6.42 -12.02 3.99
C VAL A 117 -5.24 -11.64 4.88
N ASN A 118 -5.39 -10.52 5.59
CA ASN A 118 -4.42 -10.02 6.56
C ASN A 118 -5.15 -9.26 7.67
N GLY A 119 -4.56 -9.13 8.84
CA GLY A 119 -5.08 -8.30 9.94
C GLY A 119 -4.94 -6.79 9.73
N ASP A 120 -4.44 -6.31 8.59
CA ASP A 120 -4.25 -4.90 8.27
C ASP A 120 -5.23 -4.42 7.19
N SER A 121 -5.69 -3.17 7.32
CA SER A 121 -6.65 -2.56 6.39
C SER A 121 -6.11 -2.35 4.97
N HIS A 122 -4.78 -2.20 4.79
CA HIS A 122 -4.15 -1.99 3.48
C HIS A 122 -3.87 -3.29 2.72
N THR A 123 -4.45 -4.39 3.13
CA THR A 123 -4.37 -5.71 2.46
C THR A 123 -4.81 -5.66 1.00
N CYS A 124 -5.69 -4.73 0.67
CA CYS A 124 -6.10 -4.45 -0.72
C CYS A 124 -4.92 -4.15 -1.67
N ALA A 125 -3.72 -3.82 -1.16
CA ALA A 125 -2.48 -3.72 -1.93
C ALA A 125 -2.25 -4.91 -2.87
N ALA A 126 -2.61 -6.13 -2.43
CA ALA A 126 -2.48 -7.33 -3.24
C ALA A 126 -3.43 -7.38 -4.45
N GLY A 127 -4.43 -6.52 -4.52
CA GLY A 127 -5.28 -6.37 -5.69
C GLY A 127 -4.55 -5.84 -6.93
N ALA A 128 -3.39 -5.20 -6.77
CA ALA A 128 -2.48 -4.87 -7.87
C ALA A 128 -2.03 -6.11 -8.66
N PHE A 129 -2.08 -7.29 -8.03
CA PHE A 129 -1.70 -8.59 -8.59
C PHE A 129 -2.91 -9.40 -9.05
N ASN A 130 -4.05 -8.77 -9.31
CA ASN A 130 -5.29 -9.46 -9.67
C ASN A 130 -5.76 -10.48 -8.60
N CYS A 131 -5.53 -10.16 -7.33
CA CYS A 131 -5.89 -10.97 -6.17
C CYS A 131 -7.04 -10.30 -5.42
N ALA A 132 -8.06 -11.05 -4.99
CA ALA A 132 -9.10 -10.53 -4.11
C ALA A 132 -8.54 -10.49 -2.68
N ALA A 133 -8.06 -9.32 -2.28
CA ALA A 133 -7.34 -9.16 -1.02
C ALA A 133 -8.04 -8.17 -0.08
N ARG A 134 -8.21 -8.56 1.20
CA ARG A 134 -8.91 -7.75 2.17
C ARG A 134 -8.37 -7.89 3.58
N GLY A 135 -8.36 -6.75 4.30
CA GLY A 135 -8.13 -6.70 5.73
C GLY A 135 -9.31 -7.25 6.52
N VAL A 136 -9.04 -8.13 7.49
CA VAL A 136 -10.07 -8.76 8.32
C VAL A 136 -9.75 -8.64 9.80
N GLY A 137 -10.75 -8.69 10.66
CA GLY A 137 -10.57 -8.61 12.10
C GLY A 137 -9.90 -9.85 12.70
N GLY A 138 -9.47 -9.77 13.96
CA GLY A 138 -8.79 -10.87 14.65
C GLY A 138 -9.57 -12.19 14.65
N PRO A 139 -10.88 -12.22 14.95
CA PRO A 139 -11.69 -13.45 14.87
C PRO A 139 -11.71 -14.06 13.47
N ASP A 140 -11.84 -13.24 12.42
CA ASP A 140 -11.83 -13.71 11.03
C ASP A 140 -10.45 -14.22 10.60
N MET A 141 -9.36 -13.60 11.11
CA MET A 141 -8.00 -14.12 10.90
C MET A 141 -7.83 -15.49 11.55
N LEU A 142 -8.34 -15.70 12.77
CA LEU A 142 -8.33 -17.03 13.41
C LEU A 142 -9.12 -18.05 12.60
N TYR A 143 -10.28 -17.65 12.06
CA TYR A 143 -11.08 -18.49 11.16
C TYR A 143 -10.28 -18.84 9.89
N ALA A 144 -9.62 -17.86 9.28
CA ALA A 144 -8.82 -18.06 8.08
C ALA A 144 -7.65 -19.05 8.30
N ILE A 145 -6.85 -18.87 9.36
CA ILE A 145 -5.69 -19.75 9.59
C ILE A 145 -6.06 -21.13 10.12
N THR A 146 -7.21 -21.29 10.81
CA THR A 146 -7.60 -22.58 11.42
C THR A 146 -8.49 -23.43 10.52
N LEU A 147 -9.30 -22.83 9.65
CA LEU A 147 -10.22 -23.51 8.75
C LEU A 147 -9.91 -23.30 7.26
N GLY A 148 -8.98 -22.42 6.92
CA GLY A 148 -8.63 -22.08 5.53
C GLY A 148 -9.71 -21.29 4.81
N LYS A 149 -10.65 -20.67 5.53
CA LYS A 149 -11.83 -19.99 4.98
C LYS A 149 -11.92 -18.54 5.43
N ALA A 150 -12.52 -17.72 4.58
CA ALA A 150 -13.00 -16.38 4.94
C ALA A 150 -14.42 -16.20 4.37
N TRP A 151 -15.11 -15.14 4.78
CA TRP A 151 -16.42 -14.82 4.24
C TRP A 151 -16.49 -13.33 3.86
N PHE A 152 -17.18 -13.05 2.77
CA PHE A 152 -17.35 -11.69 2.26
C PHE A 152 -18.74 -11.51 1.67
N ARG A 153 -19.30 -10.31 1.81
CA ARG A 153 -20.46 -9.90 1.04
C ARG A 153 -19.96 -9.33 -0.29
N VAL A 154 -20.51 -9.81 -1.39
CA VAL A 154 -20.19 -9.29 -2.73
C VAL A 154 -20.77 -7.87 -2.87
N GLY A 155 -19.92 -6.88 -3.07
CA GLY A 155 -20.29 -5.48 -3.31
C GLY A 155 -20.60 -5.22 -4.79
N GLU A 156 -21.29 -4.13 -5.09
CA GLU A 156 -21.34 -3.57 -6.45
C GLU A 156 -19.94 -3.06 -6.83
N THR A 157 -19.62 -3.10 -8.12
CA THR A 157 -18.28 -2.73 -8.60
C THR A 157 -18.31 -1.40 -9.37
N ILE A 158 -17.38 -0.49 -9.03
CA ILE A 158 -17.06 0.70 -9.81
C ILE A 158 -15.82 0.40 -10.65
N ARG A 159 -15.88 0.76 -11.93
CA ARG A 159 -14.78 0.59 -12.87
C ARG A 159 -14.10 1.92 -13.17
N TYR A 160 -12.76 1.94 -13.09
CA TYR A 160 -11.91 3.01 -13.56
C TYR A 160 -11.06 2.53 -14.74
N ASP A 161 -11.28 3.11 -15.92
CA ASP A 161 -10.45 2.89 -17.10
C ASP A 161 -9.46 4.03 -17.26
N PHE A 162 -8.17 3.72 -17.29
CA PHE A 162 -7.10 4.69 -17.52
C PHE A 162 -6.82 4.87 -19.01
N ALA A 163 -6.62 6.12 -19.44
CA ALA A 163 -6.19 6.49 -20.78
C ALA A 163 -4.92 7.34 -20.72
N GLY A 164 -4.07 7.28 -21.74
CA GLY A 164 -2.83 8.02 -21.79
C GLY A 164 -1.76 7.54 -20.81
N ALA A 165 -0.86 8.45 -20.43
CA ALA A 165 0.24 8.20 -19.51
C ALA A 165 0.46 9.39 -18.57
N LEU A 166 1.00 9.15 -17.37
CA LEU A 166 1.34 10.20 -16.42
C LEU A 166 2.45 11.11 -16.96
N ARG A 167 2.35 12.39 -16.66
CA ARG A 167 3.42 13.36 -16.93
C ARG A 167 4.55 13.23 -15.90
N PRO A 168 5.79 13.63 -16.24
CA PRO A 168 6.89 13.70 -15.29
C PRO A 168 6.49 14.49 -14.03
N GLY A 169 6.84 13.97 -12.85
CA GLY A 169 6.50 14.57 -11.55
C GLY A 169 5.10 14.25 -11.03
N VAL A 170 4.26 13.58 -11.83
CA VAL A 170 2.94 13.05 -11.41
C VAL A 170 3.06 11.55 -11.17
N SER A 171 2.41 11.02 -10.16
CA SER A 171 2.52 9.63 -9.73
C SER A 171 1.16 8.95 -9.53
N ALA A 172 1.18 7.65 -9.26
CA ALA A 172 -0.03 6.91 -8.88
C ALA A 172 -0.71 7.46 -7.61
N LYS A 173 0.03 8.13 -6.72
CA LYS A 173 -0.55 8.84 -5.57
C LYS A 173 -1.47 9.98 -6.02
N ASP A 174 -1.10 10.70 -7.06
CA ASP A 174 -1.91 11.79 -7.59
C ASP A 174 -3.18 11.27 -8.28
N ILE A 175 -3.11 10.09 -8.95
CA ILE A 175 -4.32 9.40 -9.46
C ILE A 175 -5.28 9.10 -8.29
N PHE A 176 -4.76 8.55 -7.19
CA PHE A 176 -5.57 8.26 -6.02
C PHE A 176 -6.19 9.52 -5.42
N LEU A 177 -5.39 10.59 -5.24
CA LEU A 177 -5.87 11.86 -4.70
C LEU A 177 -6.93 12.50 -5.58
N PHE A 178 -6.81 12.35 -6.91
CA PHE A 178 -7.84 12.76 -7.86
C PHE A 178 -9.14 11.97 -7.67
N ILE A 179 -9.04 10.63 -7.58
CA ILE A 179 -10.21 9.77 -7.36
C ILE A 179 -10.90 10.12 -6.03
N ALA A 180 -10.13 10.20 -4.95
CA ALA A 180 -10.64 10.50 -3.62
C ALA A 180 -11.27 11.89 -3.53
N GLY A 181 -10.63 12.90 -4.15
CA GLY A 181 -11.10 14.28 -4.16
C GLY A 181 -12.34 14.48 -5.02
N THR A 182 -12.42 13.81 -6.18
CA THR A 182 -13.49 14.02 -7.18
C THR A 182 -14.70 13.13 -6.94
N TYR A 183 -14.48 11.85 -6.57
CA TYR A 183 -15.54 10.85 -6.52
C TYR A 183 -15.89 10.38 -5.10
N GLY A 184 -15.11 10.77 -4.11
CA GLY A 184 -15.38 10.49 -2.71
C GLY A 184 -15.18 9.03 -2.30
N ALA A 185 -15.89 8.61 -1.26
CA ALA A 185 -15.80 7.26 -0.71
C ALA A 185 -16.60 6.22 -1.53
N HIS A 186 -16.13 4.96 -1.49
CA HIS A 186 -16.71 3.82 -2.21
C HIS A 186 -17.18 2.75 -1.21
N VAL A 187 -17.89 3.17 -0.20
CA VAL A 187 -18.33 2.32 0.93
C VAL A 187 -19.15 1.14 0.44
N ASN A 188 -18.79 -0.07 0.87
CA ASN A 188 -19.42 -1.34 0.48
C ASN A 188 -19.37 -1.63 -1.04
N GLN A 189 -18.44 -1.02 -1.77
CA GLN A 189 -18.26 -1.20 -3.20
C GLN A 189 -16.87 -1.77 -3.50
N ASN A 190 -16.76 -2.51 -4.59
CA ASN A 190 -15.47 -2.90 -5.15
C ASN A 190 -14.99 -1.85 -6.15
N VAL A 191 -13.70 -1.77 -6.33
CA VAL A 191 -13.06 -0.95 -7.37
C VAL A 191 -12.26 -1.86 -8.29
N GLU A 192 -12.47 -1.73 -9.59
CA GLU A 192 -11.66 -2.41 -10.59
C GLU A 192 -10.97 -1.40 -11.50
N TYR A 193 -9.69 -1.62 -11.74
CA TYR A 193 -8.84 -0.77 -12.56
C TYR A 193 -8.46 -1.48 -13.86
N GLY A 194 -8.49 -0.75 -14.97
CA GLY A 194 -8.05 -1.23 -16.27
C GLY A 194 -7.96 -0.11 -17.30
N GLY A 195 -8.24 -0.44 -18.58
CA GLY A 195 -8.16 0.50 -19.69
C GLY A 195 -6.77 0.59 -20.32
N PRO A 196 -6.64 1.24 -21.50
CA PRO A 196 -5.42 1.23 -22.32
C PRO A 196 -4.23 1.93 -21.65
N GLY A 197 -4.45 2.90 -20.76
CA GLY A 197 -3.40 3.59 -20.01
C GLY A 197 -2.82 2.77 -18.85
N MET A 198 -3.48 1.67 -18.42
CA MET A 198 -3.01 0.85 -17.32
C MET A 198 -1.61 0.26 -17.56
N GLY A 199 -1.30 -0.13 -18.82
CA GLY A 199 0.01 -0.67 -19.17
C GLY A 199 1.17 0.30 -19.00
N THR A 200 0.90 1.60 -18.83
CA THR A 200 1.93 2.62 -18.56
C THR A 200 2.30 2.71 -17.08
N LEU A 201 1.50 2.10 -16.20
CA LEU A 201 1.75 2.09 -14.76
C LEU A 201 2.62 0.89 -14.38
N SER A 202 3.74 1.16 -13.68
CA SER A 202 4.57 0.10 -13.09
C SER A 202 3.77 -0.69 -12.04
N MET A 203 4.22 -1.91 -11.70
CA MET A 203 3.62 -2.68 -10.60
C MET A 203 3.64 -1.92 -9.27
N ASN A 204 4.69 -1.10 -9.03
CA ASN A 204 4.78 -0.24 -7.86
C ASN A 204 3.66 0.83 -7.84
N GLY A 205 3.40 1.48 -8.98
CA GLY A 205 2.30 2.43 -9.11
C GLY A 205 0.93 1.78 -8.90
N ARG A 206 0.71 0.57 -9.45
CA ARG A 206 -0.53 -0.20 -9.22
C ARG A 206 -0.70 -0.59 -7.76
N ARG A 207 0.39 -0.97 -7.06
CA ARG A 207 0.39 -1.24 -5.61
C ARG A 207 -0.02 -0.01 -4.82
N THR A 208 0.51 1.16 -5.15
CA THR A 208 0.08 2.42 -4.54
C THR A 208 -1.42 2.60 -4.65
N LEU A 209 -2.00 2.51 -5.86
CA LEU A 209 -3.44 2.67 -6.08
C LEU A 209 -4.26 1.62 -5.34
N ALA A 210 -3.89 0.35 -5.45
CA ALA A 210 -4.60 -0.73 -4.76
C ALA A 210 -4.55 -0.54 -3.23
N THR A 211 -3.37 -0.22 -2.67
CA THR A 211 -3.20 0.06 -1.24
C THR A 211 -4.14 1.17 -0.77
N MET A 212 -4.24 2.23 -1.54
CA MET A 212 -5.05 3.40 -1.20
C MET A 212 -6.56 3.17 -1.33
N GLY A 213 -7.00 2.03 -1.87
CA GLY A 213 -8.41 1.62 -1.87
C GLY A 213 -9.04 1.50 -0.48
N ALA A 214 -8.23 1.18 0.54
CA ALA A 214 -8.68 1.21 1.94
C ALA A 214 -9.18 2.60 2.36
N GLU A 215 -8.56 3.66 1.85
CA GLU A 215 -8.94 5.04 2.18
C GLU A 215 -10.17 5.52 1.41
N LEU A 216 -10.55 4.81 0.34
CA LEU A 216 -11.86 4.97 -0.30
C LEU A 216 -12.96 4.17 0.42
N SER A 217 -12.64 3.40 1.45
CA SER A 217 -13.54 2.44 2.10
C SER A 217 -14.05 1.37 1.13
N ALA A 218 -13.27 1.05 0.10
CA ALA A 218 -13.59 0.00 -0.87
C ALA A 218 -13.46 -1.39 -0.23
N GLU A 219 -14.35 -2.33 -0.65
CA GLU A 219 -14.29 -3.72 -0.20
C GLU A 219 -13.09 -4.44 -0.80
N PHE A 220 -12.92 -4.35 -2.12
CA PHE A 220 -11.78 -4.83 -2.87
C PHE A 220 -11.33 -3.79 -3.88
N THR A 221 -10.02 -3.75 -4.18
CA THR A 221 -9.45 -2.92 -5.25
C THR A 221 -8.59 -3.82 -6.13
N ILE A 222 -9.01 -4.11 -7.34
CA ILE A 222 -8.39 -5.13 -8.19
C ILE A 222 -8.02 -4.55 -9.55
N PHE A 223 -6.81 -4.85 -10.02
CA PHE A 223 -6.37 -4.55 -11.38
C PHE A 223 -6.66 -5.70 -12.33
N GLU A 224 -7.01 -5.39 -13.57
CA GLU A 224 -6.99 -6.37 -14.65
C GLU A 224 -5.58 -6.97 -14.81
N PRO A 225 -5.47 -8.26 -15.15
CA PRO A 225 -4.19 -8.86 -15.47
C PRO A 225 -3.70 -8.41 -16.87
N ASP A 226 -2.41 -8.18 -16.99
CA ASP A 226 -1.74 -7.86 -18.26
C ASP A 226 -0.30 -8.41 -18.26
N GLU A 227 0.46 -8.09 -19.32
CA GLU A 227 1.85 -8.56 -19.47
C GLU A 227 2.79 -7.93 -18.43
N VAL A 228 2.51 -6.73 -17.90
CA VAL A 228 3.30 -6.11 -16.83
C VAL A 228 3.19 -6.96 -15.55
N LEU A 229 1.98 -7.38 -15.19
CA LEU A 229 1.76 -8.33 -14.08
C LEU A 229 2.41 -9.68 -14.35
N ALA A 230 2.21 -10.25 -15.55
CA ALA A 230 2.76 -11.55 -15.91
C ALA A 230 4.29 -11.56 -15.85
N ALA A 231 4.95 -10.53 -16.35
CA ALA A 231 6.41 -10.38 -16.26
C ALA A 231 6.89 -10.27 -14.82
N TYR A 232 6.20 -9.50 -13.99
CA TYR A 232 6.51 -9.38 -12.56
C TYR A 232 6.39 -10.73 -11.84
N MET A 233 5.30 -11.46 -12.03
CA MET A 233 5.09 -12.76 -11.38
C MET A 233 6.13 -13.79 -11.81
N ARG A 234 6.53 -13.82 -13.09
CA ARG A 234 7.64 -14.68 -13.55
C ARG A 234 8.96 -14.39 -12.82
N GLN A 235 9.20 -13.13 -12.44
CA GLN A 235 10.40 -12.74 -11.71
C GLN A 235 10.37 -13.14 -10.24
N VAL A 236 9.23 -12.90 -9.54
CA VAL A 236 9.16 -13.03 -8.08
C VAL A 236 8.70 -14.41 -7.63
N ASN A 237 7.86 -15.10 -8.42
CA ASN A 237 7.36 -16.43 -8.11
C ASN A 237 7.05 -17.23 -9.40
N PRO A 238 8.08 -17.71 -10.12
CA PRO A 238 7.92 -18.38 -11.42
C PRO A 238 7.18 -19.73 -11.34
N THR A 239 7.03 -20.30 -10.15
CA THR A 239 6.37 -21.59 -9.92
C THR A 239 4.94 -21.46 -9.43
N ALA A 240 4.45 -20.24 -9.21
CA ALA A 240 3.07 -20.02 -8.75
C ALA A 240 2.06 -20.52 -9.77
N VAL A 241 1.08 -21.29 -9.31
CA VAL A 241 -0.10 -21.64 -10.11
C VAL A 241 -1.07 -20.46 -10.05
N THR A 242 -1.16 -19.71 -11.14
CA THR A 242 -1.95 -18.48 -11.23
C THR A 242 -3.22 -18.69 -12.04
N HIS A 243 -4.26 -17.92 -11.70
CA HIS A 243 -5.55 -17.91 -12.40
C HIS A 243 -5.95 -16.47 -12.78
N PRO A 244 -5.17 -15.78 -13.64
CA PRO A 244 -5.46 -14.41 -14.01
C PRO A 244 -6.90 -14.26 -14.48
N THR A 245 -7.63 -13.32 -13.87
CA THR A 245 -9.07 -13.21 -14.02
C THR A 245 -9.44 -11.88 -14.67
N MET A 246 -9.98 -11.95 -15.89
CA MET A 246 -10.57 -10.82 -16.62
C MET A 246 -12.06 -10.71 -16.33
N PRO A 247 -12.65 -9.50 -16.36
CA PRO A 247 -14.10 -9.36 -16.31
C PRO A 247 -14.73 -9.94 -17.60
N ASP A 248 -16.00 -10.29 -17.54
CA ASP A 248 -16.75 -10.63 -18.78
C ASP A 248 -17.03 -9.34 -19.57
N ALA A 249 -17.07 -9.45 -20.90
CA ALA A 249 -17.21 -8.29 -21.77
C ALA A 249 -18.52 -7.51 -21.54
N ASP A 250 -19.56 -8.22 -21.11
CA ASP A 250 -20.90 -7.73 -20.84
C ASP A 250 -21.25 -7.69 -19.34
N CYS A 251 -20.24 -7.73 -18.45
CA CYS A 251 -20.46 -7.58 -17.01
C CYS A 251 -20.99 -6.17 -16.68
N VAL A 252 -21.81 -6.11 -15.64
CA VAL A 252 -22.46 -4.87 -15.22
C VAL A 252 -21.66 -4.21 -14.10
N TYR A 253 -21.19 -3.01 -14.36
CA TYR A 253 -20.61 -2.14 -13.34
C TYR A 253 -21.69 -1.16 -12.83
N ARG A 254 -21.65 -0.84 -11.53
CA ARG A 254 -22.46 0.25 -10.96
C ARG A 254 -22.20 1.56 -11.66
N GLU A 255 -20.92 1.85 -11.89
CA GLU A 255 -20.44 3.02 -12.61
C GLU A 255 -19.16 2.66 -13.38
N ARG A 256 -18.96 3.29 -14.52
CA ARG A 256 -17.73 3.22 -15.29
C ARG A 256 -17.21 4.62 -15.55
N ARG A 257 -15.94 4.87 -15.19
CA ARG A 257 -15.30 6.18 -15.24
C ARG A 257 -13.98 6.08 -16.00
N THR A 258 -13.71 7.05 -16.87
CA THR A 258 -12.44 7.14 -17.58
C THR A 258 -11.61 8.27 -16.99
N ILE A 259 -10.33 8.02 -16.74
CA ILE A 259 -9.37 9.00 -16.25
C ILE A 259 -8.27 9.15 -17.29
N ASP A 260 -8.12 10.36 -17.85
CA ASP A 260 -6.98 10.72 -18.68
C ASP A 260 -5.79 11.04 -17.77
N LEU A 261 -4.82 10.10 -17.73
CA LEU A 261 -3.61 10.23 -16.93
C LEU A 261 -2.77 11.46 -17.32
N GLY A 262 -2.80 11.84 -18.59
CA GLY A 262 -2.07 13.00 -19.11
C GLY A 262 -2.66 14.35 -18.65
N SER A 263 -3.90 14.38 -18.18
CA SER A 263 -4.53 15.59 -17.65
C SER A 263 -4.26 15.85 -16.16
N LEU A 264 -3.76 14.85 -15.43
CA LEU A 264 -3.55 14.97 -13.99
C LEU A 264 -2.37 15.89 -13.66
N GLU A 265 -2.47 16.54 -12.53
CA GLU A 265 -1.44 17.39 -11.93
C GLU A 265 -1.13 16.91 -10.49
N PRO A 266 0.00 17.34 -9.89
CA PRO A 266 0.29 17.06 -8.50
C PRO A 266 -0.78 17.61 -7.56
N LEU A 267 -1.29 16.73 -6.68
CA LEU A 267 -2.36 17.02 -5.72
C LEU A 267 -1.87 16.85 -4.27
N VAL A 268 -2.57 17.50 -3.37
CA VAL A 268 -2.39 17.36 -1.91
C VAL A 268 -3.75 17.20 -1.26
N ALA A 269 -3.90 16.18 -0.40
CA ALA A 269 -5.01 16.14 0.53
C ALA A 269 -4.70 17.01 1.75
N LEU A 270 -5.67 17.86 2.11
CA LEU A 270 -5.61 18.70 3.30
C LEU A 270 -5.72 17.85 4.57
N PRO A 271 -5.32 18.37 5.76
CA PRO A 271 -5.40 17.65 7.00
C PRO A 271 -6.78 17.05 7.30
N ASP A 272 -6.76 16.01 8.13
CA ASP A 272 -7.87 15.33 8.78
C ASP A 272 -8.68 14.36 7.91
N ALA A 273 -8.63 14.45 6.58
CA ALA A 273 -9.30 13.52 5.66
C ALA A 273 -8.59 13.44 4.31
N VAL A 274 -8.81 12.36 3.58
CA VAL A 274 -8.33 12.20 2.19
C VAL A 274 -9.51 12.36 1.22
N VAL A 275 -10.65 11.79 1.57
CA VAL A 275 -11.86 11.79 0.74
C VAL A 275 -12.50 13.18 0.72
N ASN A 276 -12.86 13.65 -0.49
CA ASN A 276 -13.42 14.98 -0.75
C ASN A 276 -12.55 16.15 -0.21
N ASN A 277 -11.24 15.96 -0.12
CA ASN A 277 -10.34 16.89 0.56
C ASN A 277 -9.01 17.12 -0.18
N SER A 278 -8.95 16.81 -1.47
CA SER A 278 -7.75 16.99 -2.29
C SER A 278 -7.84 18.26 -3.12
N VAL A 279 -6.73 18.99 -3.19
CA VAL A 279 -6.59 20.23 -3.96
C VAL A 279 -5.29 20.21 -4.78
N PRO A 280 -5.15 21.01 -5.85
CA PRO A 280 -3.87 21.21 -6.52
C PRO A 280 -2.80 21.70 -5.54
N VAL A 281 -1.55 21.23 -5.70
CA VAL A 281 -0.43 21.66 -4.85
C VAL A 281 -0.27 23.18 -4.84
N GLY A 282 -0.59 23.84 -5.97
CA GLY A 282 -0.52 25.29 -6.09
C GLY A 282 -1.40 26.06 -5.09
N ASP A 283 -2.55 25.49 -4.70
CA ASP A 283 -3.51 26.14 -3.80
C ASP A 283 -3.03 26.20 -2.34
N VAL A 284 -2.06 25.34 -1.99
CA VAL A 284 -1.47 25.28 -0.64
C VAL A 284 0.04 25.55 -0.64
N ALA A 285 0.57 26.02 -1.76
CA ALA A 285 2.00 26.37 -1.88
C ALA A 285 2.39 27.44 -0.86
N GLY A 286 3.57 27.28 -0.25
CA GLY A 286 4.06 28.19 0.80
C GLY A 286 3.62 27.81 2.22
N GLN A 287 2.74 26.82 2.42
CA GLN A 287 2.42 26.31 3.77
C GLN A 287 3.68 25.69 4.39
N HIS A 288 4.09 26.18 5.55
CA HIS A 288 5.24 25.64 6.32
C HIS A 288 5.07 24.15 6.62
N ILE A 289 6.18 23.41 6.58
CA ILE A 289 6.27 22.00 7.04
C ILE A 289 7.48 21.80 7.95
N ASP A 290 7.26 21.05 9.03
CA ASP A 290 8.31 20.61 9.97
C ASP A 290 8.87 19.25 9.56
N GLN A 291 8.05 18.43 8.89
CA GLN A 291 8.45 17.09 8.45
C GLN A 291 7.87 16.75 7.07
N ALA A 292 8.70 16.12 6.22
CA ALA A 292 8.27 15.41 5.04
C ALA A 292 8.57 13.92 5.23
N PHE A 293 7.59 13.07 4.96
CA PHE A 293 7.72 11.61 5.10
C PHE A 293 7.40 10.91 3.78
N VAL A 294 8.33 10.06 3.31
CA VAL A 294 8.13 9.16 2.16
C VAL A 294 8.37 7.74 2.62
N GLY A 295 7.40 6.87 2.41
CA GLY A 295 7.49 5.48 2.88
C GLY A 295 6.14 4.81 2.95
N SER A 296 6.02 3.82 3.82
CA SER A 296 4.83 2.98 4.02
C SER A 296 4.62 1.92 2.93
N CYS A 297 3.55 1.14 3.08
CA CYS A 297 3.13 0.16 2.09
C CYS A 297 2.75 0.77 0.73
N ALA A 298 2.35 2.05 0.70
CA ALA A 298 1.96 2.73 -0.52
C ALA A 298 3.16 3.34 -1.28
N ASN A 299 4.08 3.99 -0.59
CA ASN A 299 5.16 4.78 -1.22
C ASN A 299 6.54 4.56 -0.58
N GLY A 300 6.85 3.30 -0.23
CA GLY A 300 8.19 2.84 0.16
C GLY A 300 8.86 1.97 -0.90
N THR A 301 8.50 2.12 -2.17
CA THR A 301 9.04 1.32 -3.28
C THR A 301 10.39 1.85 -3.76
N LEU A 302 11.10 1.06 -4.55
CA LEU A 302 12.36 1.52 -5.15
C LEU A 302 12.16 2.73 -6.07
N ASP A 303 11.03 2.78 -6.79
CA ASP A 303 10.66 3.90 -7.66
C ASP A 303 10.48 5.19 -6.84
N ASP A 304 9.84 5.11 -5.68
CA ASP A 304 9.64 6.24 -4.79
C ASP A 304 10.98 6.79 -4.26
N LEU A 305 11.88 5.89 -3.85
CA LEU A 305 13.22 6.30 -3.40
C LEU A 305 14.04 6.92 -4.54
N ALA A 306 13.89 6.40 -5.76
CA ALA A 306 14.52 6.99 -6.94
C ALA A 306 14.04 8.42 -7.20
N VAL A 307 12.72 8.65 -7.11
CA VAL A 307 12.11 9.97 -7.25
C VAL A 307 12.63 10.93 -6.18
N VAL A 308 12.67 10.52 -4.90
CA VAL A 308 13.21 11.35 -3.82
C VAL A 308 14.69 11.69 -4.11
N ALA A 309 15.51 10.68 -4.43
CA ALA A 309 16.93 10.88 -4.73
C ALA A 309 17.13 11.80 -5.94
N HIS A 310 16.30 11.71 -6.98
CA HIS A 310 16.34 12.62 -8.14
C HIS A 310 16.10 14.06 -7.71
N VAL A 311 15.06 14.33 -6.95
CA VAL A 311 14.67 15.69 -6.52
C VAL A 311 15.71 16.31 -5.61
N VAL A 312 16.30 15.56 -4.65
CA VAL A 312 17.22 16.11 -3.65
C VAL A 312 18.68 16.11 -4.10
N ARG A 313 19.01 15.54 -5.27
CA ARG A 313 20.39 15.41 -5.74
C ARG A 313 21.11 16.74 -5.81
N GLY A 314 22.27 16.83 -5.10
CA GLY A 314 23.09 18.02 -5.05
C GLY A 314 22.48 19.21 -4.30
N LYS A 315 21.37 19.00 -3.58
CA LYS A 315 20.66 20.04 -2.83
C LYS A 315 20.70 19.72 -1.32
N ARG A 316 20.08 20.58 -0.51
CA ARG A 316 19.99 20.42 0.94
C ARG A 316 18.54 20.57 1.40
N VAL A 317 18.11 19.71 2.30
CA VAL A 317 16.85 19.84 3.03
C VAL A 317 16.86 21.16 3.80
N ALA A 318 15.74 21.88 3.80
CA ALA A 318 15.59 23.17 4.47
C ALA A 318 15.89 23.07 5.97
N LYS A 319 16.54 24.09 6.51
CA LYS A 319 16.80 24.15 7.96
C LYS A 319 15.48 24.15 8.72
N GLY A 320 15.37 23.29 9.71
CA GLY A 320 14.16 23.12 10.53
C GLY A 320 13.19 22.07 9.99
N THR A 321 13.39 21.57 8.77
CA THR A 321 12.57 20.50 8.19
C THR A 321 13.28 19.15 8.29
N ARG A 322 12.54 18.09 8.65
CA ARG A 322 13.01 16.69 8.64
C ARG A 322 12.50 16.01 7.38
N LEU A 323 13.38 15.45 6.56
CA LEU A 323 13.02 14.52 5.48
C LEU A 323 13.29 13.10 5.99
N ILE A 324 12.24 12.28 6.12
CA ILE A 324 12.33 10.87 6.52
C ILE A 324 11.88 10.00 5.38
N VAL A 325 12.70 9.01 5.01
CA VAL A 325 12.44 8.07 3.92
C VAL A 325 12.54 6.64 4.45
N THR A 326 11.47 5.87 4.33
CA THR A 326 11.39 4.51 4.84
C THR A 326 11.10 3.54 3.69
N PRO A 327 12.07 2.69 3.30
CA PRO A 327 11.86 1.62 2.31
C PRO A 327 10.82 0.60 2.78
N GLY A 328 10.08 0.01 1.85
CA GLY A 328 9.04 -0.98 2.16
C GLY A 328 9.59 -2.33 2.63
N THR A 329 10.78 -2.73 2.14
CA THR A 329 11.47 -3.96 2.54
C THR A 329 12.97 -3.74 2.64
N GLN A 330 13.66 -4.64 3.34
CA GLN A 330 15.13 -4.62 3.39
C GLN A 330 15.75 -4.89 2.01
N THR A 331 15.08 -5.65 1.17
CA THR A 331 15.48 -5.86 -0.23
C THR A 331 15.46 -4.54 -1.02
N ILE A 332 14.41 -3.73 -0.85
CA ILE A 332 14.32 -2.39 -1.46
C ILE A 332 15.43 -1.47 -0.89
N TYR A 333 15.66 -1.52 0.44
CA TYR A 333 16.75 -0.75 1.06
C TYR A 333 18.11 -1.07 0.42
N LEU A 334 18.43 -2.37 0.27
CA LEU A 334 19.69 -2.82 -0.35
C LEU A 334 19.78 -2.41 -1.83
N ALA A 335 18.67 -2.50 -2.57
CA ALA A 335 18.63 -2.04 -3.96
C ALA A 335 18.85 -0.54 -4.07
N ALA A 336 18.22 0.26 -3.21
CA ALA A 336 18.39 1.71 -3.13
C ALA A 336 19.83 2.12 -2.73
N LEU A 337 20.44 1.34 -1.82
CA LEU A 337 21.86 1.54 -1.44
C LEU A 337 22.79 1.30 -2.63
N LYS A 338 22.60 0.19 -3.36
CA LYS A 338 23.38 -0.14 -4.55
C LYS A 338 23.21 0.88 -5.68
N ALA A 339 22.02 1.46 -5.82
CA ALA A 339 21.72 2.50 -6.79
C ALA A 339 22.21 3.90 -6.37
N GLY A 340 22.78 4.06 -5.17
CA GLY A 340 23.27 5.34 -4.65
C GLY A 340 22.16 6.27 -4.14
N TYR A 341 20.92 5.81 -4.05
CA TYR A 341 19.80 6.65 -3.60
C TYR A 341 19.90 6.97 -2.11
N VAL A 342 20.28 5.98 -1.30
CA VAL A 342 20.47 6.17 0.15
C VAL A 342 21.56 7.21 0.41
N GLU A 343 22.70 7.13 -0.29
CA GLU A 343 23.78 8.11 -0.20
C GLU A 343 23.30 9.50 -0.60
N THR A 344 22.62 9.62 -1.74
CA THR A 344 22.09 10.90 -2.25
C THR A 344 21.15 11.57 -1.27
N ILE A 345 20.18 10.80 -0.72
CA ILE A 345 19.19 11.30 0.25
C ILE A 345 19.89 11.73 1.54
N THR A 346 20.82 10.92 2.05
CA THR A 346 21.54 11.22 3.28
C THR A 346 22.47 12.43 3.10
N ALA A 347 23.15 12.55 1.97
CA ALA A 347 23.98 13.72 1.65
C ALA A 347 23.18 15.02 1.57
N ALA A 348 21.91 14.96 1.17
CA ALA A 348 21.00 16.10 1.19
C ALA A 348 20.52 16.48 2.62
N GLY A 349 20.77 15.65 3.64
CA GLY A 349 20.32 15.84 5.02
C GLY A 349 19.03 15.05 5.36
N GLY A 350 18.60 14.16 4.47
CA GLY A 350 17.48 13.23 4.76
C GLY A 350 17.91 12.07 5.64
N ILE A 351 16.94 11.46 6.33
CA ILE A 351 17.12 10.27 7.17
C ILE A 351 16.51 9.09 6.43
N VAL A 352 17.31 8.06 6.13
CA VAL A 352 16.79 6.80 5.57
C VAL A 352 16.75 5.77 6.70
N THR A 353 15.54 5.29 7.02
CA THR A 353 15.32 4.33 8.12
C THR A 353 15.39 2.89 7.62
N PRO A 354 15.53 1.89 8.51
CA PRO A 354 15.24 0.50 8.14
C PRO A 354 13.77 0.34 7.71
N ALA A 355 13.47 -0.75 6.99
CA ALA A 355 12.12 -1.06 6.54
C ALA A 355 11.17 -1.34 7.71
N THR A 356 10.13 -0.51 7.85
CA THR A 356 9.12 -0.61 8.94
C THR A 356 7.90 0.27 8.62
N CYS A 357 6.77 0.04 9.30
CA CYS A 357 5.66 0.99 9.30
C CYS A 357 5.98 2.28 10.07
N GLY A 358 6.71 2.19 11.17
CA GLY A 358 7.34 3.28 11.92
C GLY A 358 6.55 4.58 12.02
N ALA A 359 7.02 5.62 11.33
CA ALA A 359 6.41 6.94 11.34
C ALA A 359 5.01 7.00 10.73
N CYS A 360 4.68 6.12 9.75
CA CYS A 360 3.34 6.08 9.11
C CYS A 360 2.20 5.86 10.13
N VAL A 361 2.49 5.13 11.20
CA VAL A 361 1.52 4.81 12.27
C VAL A 361 1.77 5.62 13.55
N GLY A 362 2.73 6.54 13.52
CA GLY A 362 3.13 7.33 14.70
C GLY A 362 3.76 6.50 15.84
N GLY A 363 4.21 5.26 15.51
CA GLY A 363 4.73 4.34 16.51
C GLY A 363 6.17 4.64 16.93
N HIS A 364 7.04 4.91 15.95
CA HIS A 364 8.46 5.20 16.18
C HIS A 364 9.12 5.76 14.90
N LEU A 365 10.41 6.17 14.98
CA LEU A 365 11.24 6.62 13.86
C LEU A 365 10.66 7.80 13.07
N GLY A 366 10.08 8.78 13.75
CA GLY A 366 9.62 10.01 13.11
C GLY A 366 8.17 10.39 13.45
N ALA A 367 7.73 10.10 14.68
CA ALA A 367 6.46 10.63 15.17
C ALA A 367 6.46 12.17 15.15
N VAL A 368 5.32 12.75 14.82
CA VAL A 368 5.11 14.19 14.71
C VAL A 368 4.66 14.74 16.08
N GLY A 369 5.29 15.82 16.52
CA GLY A 369 5.02 16.46 17.81
C GLY A 369 3.80 17.40 17.78
N PRO A 370 3.45 18.01 18.95
CA PRO A 370 2.35 18.95 19.03
C PRO A 370 2.52 20.13 18.05
N ASP A 371 1.41 20.51 17.40
CA ASP A 371 1.29 21.64 16.46
C ASP A 371 2.19 21.58 15.22
N GLU A 372 3.02 20.54 15.06
CA GLU A 372 3.86 20.35 13.88
C GLU A 372 3.02 20.10 12.61
N VAL A 373 3.60 20.45 11.49
CA VAL A 373 3.02 20.22 10.16
C VAL A 373 3.83 19.17 9.41
N CYS A 374 3.18 18.10 9.01
CA CYS A 374 3.78 17.04 8.23
C CYS A 374 3.17 16.96 6.83
N LEU A 375 4.00 16.85 5.79
CA LEU A 375 3.58 16.42 4.46
C LEU A 375 4.04 14.97 4.25
N THR A 376 3.09 14.07 4.00
CA THR A 376 3.36 12.64 3.94
C THR A 376 2.95 12.01 2.61
N ALA A 377 3.75 11.07 2.10
CA ALA A 377 3.36 10.16 1.04
C ALA A 377 2.77 8.84 1.59
N SER A 378 2.57 8.72 2.90
CA SER A 378 1.96 7.54 3.51
C SER A 378 0.48 7.39 3.16
N THR A 379 -0.23 6.53 3.87
CA THR A 379 -1.60 6.14 3.50
C THR A 379 -2.68 7.01 4.13
N ARG A 380 -2.45 7.61 5.31
CA ARG A 380 -3.47 8.28 6.12
C ARG A 380 -2.99 9.60 6.68
N ASN A 381 -3.93 10.56 6.83
CA ASN A 381 -3.66 11.90 7.33
C ASN A 381 -4.65 12.40 8.40
N PHE A 382 -5.44 11.50 9.01
CA PHE A 382 -6.36 11.89 10.07
C PHE A 382 -5.63 12.29 11.37
N LYS A 383 -6.32 13.01 12.25
CA LYS A 383 -5.78 13.48 13.55
C LYS A 383 -5.14 12.36 14.36
N GLY A 384 -3.93 12.60 14.84
CA GLY A 384 -3.17 11.63 15.64
C GLY A 384 -2.56 10.47 14.86
N ARG A 385 -2.73 10.40 13.53
CA ARG A 385 -2.22 9.26 12.74
C ARG A 385 -0.71 9.09 12.82
N MET A 386 0.05 10.16 12.81
CA MET A 386 1.52 10.12 12.76
C MET A 386 2.17 10.63 14.06
N GLY A 387 1.40 10.83 15.13
CA GLY A 387 1.90 11.35 16.40
C GLY A 387 0.85 12.14 17.16
N ASP A 388 1.16 13.37 17.55
CA ASP A 388 0.26 14.20 18.35
C ASP A 388 -1.02 14.57 17.57
N PRO A 389 -2.21 14.53 18.23
CA PRO A 389 -3.48 14.89 17.59
C PRO A 389 -3.61 16.35 17.17
N SER A 390 -2.78 17.27 17.71
CA SER A 390 -2.76 18.68 17.27
C SER A 390 -1.94 18.89 15.99
N ALA A 391 -1.12 17.91 15.60
CA ALA A 391 -0.34 17.98 14.36
C ALA A 391 -1.24 17.99 13.12
N ARG A 392 -0.85 18.78 12.13
CA ARG A 392 -1.55 18.86 10.84
C ARG A 392 -0.82 18.03 9.80
N ILE A 393 -1.51 17.03 9.25
CA ILE A 393 -0.91 16.07 8.31
C ILE A 393 -1.53 16.29 6.92
N TYR A 394 -0.73 16.80 6.00
CA TYR A 394 -1.04 16.87 4.57
C TYR A 394 -0.58 15.58 3.89
N MET A 395 -1.25 15.18 2.80
CA MET A 395 -0.82 14.01 2.03
C MET A 395 -0.57 14.39 0.57
N GLY A 396 0.61 14.02 0.05
CA GLY A 396 0.98 14.24 -1.35
C GLY A 396 1.84 13.10 -1.90
N SER A 397 2.32 13.26 -3.13
CA SER A 397 3.21 12.30 -3.78
C SER A 397 4.64 12.36 -3.22
N PRO A 398 5.46 11.32 -3.42
CA PRO A 398 6.89 11.34 -3.08
C PRO A 398 7.65 12.55 -3.66
N ALA A 399 7.32 12.93 -4.90
CA ALA A 399 7.91 14.09 -5.55
C ALA A 399 7.56 15.39 -4.83
N THR A 400 6.27 15.56 -4.46
CA THR A 400 5.81 16.74 -3.71
C THR A 400 6.44 16.78 -2.31
N CYS A 401 6.55 15.64 -1.62
CA CYS A 401 7.22 15.55 -0.32
C CYS A 401 8.70 15.96 -0.40
N ALA A 402 9.43 15.44 -1.39
CA ALA A 402 10.85 15.73 -1.56
C ALA A 402 11.10 17.21 -1.93
N ALA A 403 10.33 17.77 -2.86
CA ALA A 403 10.39 19.18 -3.24
C ALA A 403 10.10 20.09 -2.04
N SER A 404 9.07 19.78 -1.29
CA SER A 404 8.67 20.53 -0.10
C SER A 404 9.73 20.45 1.02
N ALA A 405 10.39 19.30 1.18
CA ALA A 405 11.49 19.16 2.15
C ALA A 405 12.66 20.08 1.83
N LEU A 406 12.96 20.31 0.55
CA LEU A 406 14.01 21.24 0.13
C LEU A 406 13.62 22.70 0.39
N ALA A 407 12.35 23.03 0.21
CA ALA A 407 11.86 24.40 0.38
C ALA A 407 11.49 24.76 1.84
N GLY A 408 11.19 23.76 2.69
CA GLY A 408 10.64 23.98 4.03
C GLY A 408 9.14 24.37 4.03
N VAL A 409 8.55 24.38 2.87
CA VAL A 409 7.13 24.71 2.63
C VAL A 409 6.55 23.78 1.56
N ILE A 410 5.22 23.59 1.53
CA ILE A 410 4.57 22.84 0.45
C ILE A 410 4.92 23.50 -0.89
N THR A 411 5.50 22.72 -1.80
CA THR A 411 6.06 23.20 -3.07
C THR A 411 5.69 22.24 -4.21
N HIS A 412 5.34 22.83 -5.36
CA HIS A 412 5.04 22.08 -6.58
C HIS A 412 6.31 21.39 -7.12
N PRO A 413 6.29 20.06 -7.41
CA PRO A 413 7.49 19.33 -7.78
C PRO A 413 7.94 19.56 -9.23
N GLY A 414 7.15 20.22 -10.07
CA GLY A 414 7.34 20.28 -11.53
C GLY A 414 8.68 20.84 -12.00
N GLU A 415 9.29 21.77 -11.28
CA GLU A 415 10.60 22.35 -11.64
C GLU A 415 11.72 21.30 -11.65
N TYR A 416 11.61 20.26 -10.81
CA TYR A 416 12.62 19.20 -10.68
C TYR A 416 12.56 18.19 -11.83
N PHE A 417 11.50 18.21 -12.63
CA PHE A 417 11.26 17.33 -13.77
C PHE A 417 11.20 18.09 -15.12
N ALA A 418 11.52 19.37 -15.14
CA ALA A 418 11.43 20.20 -16.34
C ALA A 418 12.41 19.78 -17.47
N GLY A 419 13.49 19.05 -17.12
CA GLY A 419 14.47 18.50 -18.06
C GLY A 419 14.11 17.10 -18.57
N ASP A 420 13.18 16.41 -17.93
CA ASP A 420 12.82 14.99 -18.22
C ASP A 420 11.75 14.86 -19.32
N ARG A 421 11.67 15.83 -20.23
CA ARG A 421 10.74 15.73 -21.37
C ARG A 421 11.24 14.62 -22.29
N ALA A 422 10.40 13.56 -22.37
CA ALA A 422 10.56 12.41 -23.27
C ALA A 422 10.59 12.81 -24.74
#